data_e35bebe3e4d1cadb3b76fa633671451f
#
_entry.id   e35bebe3e4d1cadb3b76fa633671451f
#
_cell.length_a   1.000
_cell.length_b   1.000
_cell.length_c   1.000
_cell.angle_alpha   90.00
_cell.angle_beta   90.00
_cell.angle_gamma   90.00
#
_symmetry.space_group_name_H-M   'P 1'
#
loop_
_entity.id
_entity.type
_entity.pdbx_description
1 polymer ?
#
loop_
_entity_poly.entity_id
_entity_poly.type
_entity_poly.pdbx_seq_one_letter_code
_entity_poly.pdbx_strand_id
1 'polypeptide(L)'
;MMPVIATQIVFVAAGALLVGMASFAAEPVTNSNTEAVITSSYTDATAYQHSVPLQDEKLQKLFSDGLDSLKQRWVMPFLPGGPWGRGPLSNGESCAECHINSGRGQAPLAADEPLRSMLVRLSVAGKDLNGGPLPHPIYGMQLNFQGVPGQVRSEGEAYLSWQENKVRFADGETVSLRTPTIELSKLGYGPLGDNVLLSARLAPPLIGMGLLEAIPASTIEDLANAEKPHGIKGKVNRVWDIAAQQLTLGRFGLKANQPNLVQQHSAAFHEDMGVTTQLFPTENCTAVQKTCREVVPVAQPEMLTNQFVPLLFYVGANAVPARRNVDDPDVKRGEALFQQAACGACHVPDIQTGGYGPIPQLSHQVIHPFSDLLLHDMGEALADGRPDFAATGSEWRTPPLWGLGLLQAVNDHTNLLHDGRARNATEAILWHGGEGNYSREAFLQMAKADRATLLKFLNSL
;
A
#
# COMPACT_ATOMS: atom_id res chain seq x y z
N MET A 1 48.11 -18.28 27.47
CA MET A 1 46.82 -18.13 28.18
C MET A 1 46.52 -16.66 28.30
N MET A 2 45.72 -16.13 27.42
CA MET A 2 45.16 -14.77 27.50
C MET A 2 43.61 -14.90 27.50
N PRO A 3 42.91 -14.20 28.37
CA PRO A 3 41.46 -14.32 28.44
C PRO A 3 40.78 -13.56 27.30
N VAL A 4 39.83 -14.21 26.67
CA VAL A 4 38.91 -13.64 25.69
C VAL A 4 37.90 -12.75 26.44
N ILE A 5 37.94 -11.44 26.19
CA ILE A 5 36.94 -10.48 26.69
C ILE A 5 35.74 -10.58 25.74
N ALA A 6 34.67 -11.17 26.22
CA ALA A 6 33.37 -11.15 25.53
C ALA A 6 32.76 -9.75 25.66
N THR A 7 32.74 -9.01 24.57
CA THR A 7 32.00 -7.73 24.48
C THR A 7 30.53 -8.04 24.35
N GLN A 8 29.76 -7.89 25.43
CA GLN A 8 28.30 -7.87 25.37
C GLN A 8 27.85 -6.60 24.69
N ILE A 9 27.32 -6.73 23.48
CA ILE A 9 26.61 -5.66 22.79
C ILE A 9 25.22 -5.57 23.45
N VAL A 10 25.03 -4.53 24.23
CA VAL A 10 23.73 -4.19 24.82
C VAL A 10 22.83 -3.64 23.70
N PHE A 11 21.89 -4.45 23.24
CA PHE A 11 20.78 -3.98 22.44
C PHE A 11 19.87 -3.09 23.31
N VAL A 12 19.99 -1.78 23.18
CA VAL A 12 19.04 -0.82 23.72
C VAL A 12 17.82 -0.87 22.79
N ALA A 13 16.73 -1.39 23.31
CA ALA A 13 15.48 -1.55 22.61
C ALA A 13 14.97 -0.22 22.02
N ALA A 14 14.65 -0.23 20.75
CA ALA A 14 13.96 0.87 20.04
C ALA A 14 12.54 1.20 20.61
N GLY A 15 12.14 0.54 21.70
CA GLY A 15 10.89 0.79 22.42
C GLY A 15 10.94 1.97 23.39
N ALA A 16 12.11 2.57 23.67
CA ALA A 16 12.22 3.58 24.74
C ALA A 16 12.08 5.04 24.28
N LEU A 17 11.99 5.34 22.98
CA LEU A 17 11.86 6.72 22.49
C LEU A 17 10.41 7.22 22.34
N LEU A 18 9.41 6.35 22.52
CA LEU A 18 7.98 6.72 22.57
C LEU A 18 7.45 6.94 24.01
N VAL A 19 8.23 6.70 25.03
CA VAL A 19 7.81 6.75 26.45
C VAL A 19 7.82 8.16 27.06
N GLY A 20 8.15 9.20 26.30
CA GLY A 20 8.10 10.60 26.76
C GLY A 20 6.77 11.31 26.53
N MET A 21 5.77 10.72 25.92
CA MET A 21 4.42 11.31 25.83
C MET A 21 3.62 10.89 27.06
N ALA A 22 3.42 11.84 27.98
CA ALA A 22 2.61 11.66 29.17
C ALA A 22 1.29 10.98 28.84
N SER A 23 0.98 9.92 29.57
CA SER A 23 -0.29 9.22 29.51
C SER A 23 -1.40 10.16 30.01
N PHE A 24 -1.99 10.91 29.10
CA PHE A 24 -3.28 11.55 29.34
C PHE A 24 -4.34 10.47 29.15
N ALA A 25 -4.90 9.99 30.25
CA ALA A 25 -6.12 9.21 30.22
C ALA A 25 -7.23 10.12 29.68
N ALA A 26 -7.54 10.01 28.39
CA ALA A 26 -8.69 10.64 27.79
C ALA A 26 -9.93 9.88 28.27
N GLU A 27 -10.89 10.58 28.89
CA GLU A 27 -12.20 10.02 29.16
C GLU A 27 -12.88 9.58 27.84
N PRO A 28 -13.68 8.51 27.85
CA PRO A 28 -14.34 8.04 26.65
C PRO A 28 -15.32 9.11 26.14
N VAL A 29 -15.02 9.69 24.99
CA VAL A 29 -15.95 10.61 24.30
C VAL A 29 -17.12 9.78 23.78
N THR A 30 -18.20 9.71 24.51
CA THR A 30 -19.48 9.20 24.04
C THR A 30 -20.15 10.30 23.22
N ASN A 31 -19.89 10.35 21.92
CA ASN A 31 -20.58 11.30 21.04
C ASN A 31 -21.11 10.61 19.78
N SER A 32 -22.38 10.86 19.50
CA SER A 32 -23.15 10.40 18.34
C SER A 32 -22.70 11.02 17.00
N ASN A 33 -21.53 11.64 16.93
CA ASN A 33 -20.92 12.26 15.74
C ASN A 33 -19.48 11.79 15.52
N THR A 34 -19.22 10.49 15.70
CA THR A 34 -17.87 9.91 15.58
C THR A 34 -17.28 10.06 14.16
N GLU A 35 -18.10 10.02 13.13
CA GLU A 35 -17.66 10.14 11.73
C GLU A 35 -16.97 11.48 11.45
N ALA A 36 -17.46 12.58 12.01
CA ALA A 36 -16.88 13.91 11.82
C ALA A 36 -15.49 14.09 12.46
N VAL A 37 -15.09 13.19 13.38
CA VAL A 37 -13.79 13.28 14.09
C VAL A 37 -12.63 12.72 13.27
N ILE A 38 -12.89 11.85 12.30
CA ILE A 38 -11.85 11.13 11.54
C ILE A 38 -11.92 11.36 10.04
N THR A 39 -12.92 12.13 9.57
CA THR A 39 -13.12 12.38 8.14
C THR A 39 -12.83 13.82 7.75
N SER A 40 -12.55 14.01 6.45
CA SER A 40 -12.33 15.29 5.79
C SER A 40 -13.44 15.56 4.78
N SER A 41 -13.94 16.79 4.72
CA SER A 41 -15.00 17.22 3.78
C SER A 41 -14.46 17.76 2.44
N TYR A 42 -13.15 17.78 2.24
CA TYR A 42 -12.55 18.26 0.99
C TYR A 42 -12.78 17.28 -0.15
N THR A 43 -13.04 17.81 -1.36
CA THR A 43 -13.37 17.02 -2.56
C THR A 43 -12.54 17.39 -3.79
N ASP A 44 -11.57 18.27 -3.61
CA ASP A 44 -10.64 18.71 -4.65
C ASP A 44 -9.36 17.87 -4.71
N ALA A 45 -8.37 18.32 -5.45
CA ALA A 45 -7.07 17.64 -5.57
C ALA A 45 -6.33 17.47 -4.24
N THR A 46 -6.69 18.18 -3.18
CA THR A 46 -6.09 18.09 -1.85
C THR A 46 -6.84 17.16 -0.90
N ALA A 47 -7.93 16.55 -1.34
CA ALA A 47 -8.84 15.77 -0.49
C ALA A 47 -8.14 14.66 0.33
N TYR A 48 -6.98 14.18 -0.11
CA TYR A 48 -6.19 13.16 0.58
C TYR A 48 -5.01 13.73 1.39
N GLN A 49 -4.95 15.03 1.65
CA GLN A 49 -3.85 15.69 2.34
C GLN A 49 -4.28 16.42 3.63
N HIS A 50 -5.41 16.04 4.21
CA HIS A 50 -5.94 16.67 5.42
C HIS A 50 -5.81 15.75 6.62
N SER A 51 -5.48 16.32 7.78
CA SER A 51 -5.41 15.55 9.03
C SER A 51 -6.80 15.29 9.62
N VAL A 52 -6.90 14.26 10.45
CA VAL A 52 -7.94 14.25 11.50
C VAL A 52 -7.82 15.52 12.34
N PRO A 53 -8.90 15.98 13.02
CA PRO A 53 -8.84 17.20 13.84
C PRO A 53 -7.73 17.13 14.89
N LEU A 54 -6.73 17.98 14.75
CA LEU A 54 -5.61 18.12 15.68
C LEU A 54 -5.77 19.44 16.44
N GLN A 55 -5.93 19.36 17.77
CA GLN A 55 -6.15 20.54 18.63
C GLN A 55 -4.84 21.23 19.02
N ASP A 56 -3.73 20.49 19.06
CA ASP A 56 -2.41 21.01 19.45
C ASP A 56 -1.68 21.55 18.23
N GLU A 57 -1.26 22.83 18.27
CA GLU A 57 -0.49 23.48 17.22
C GLU A 57 0.82 22.74 16.87
N LYS A 58 1.44 22.06 17.87
CA LYS A 58 2.64 21.24 17.62
C LYS A 58 2.33 20.02 16.77
N LEU A 59 1.16 19.39 16.99
CA LEU A 59 0.72 18.26 16.16
C LEU A 59 0.31 18.71 14.75
N GLN A 60 -0.32 19.90 14.64
CA GLN A 60 -0.62 20.50 13.32
C GLN A 60 0.67 20.78 12.54
N LYS A 61 1.67 21.36 13.23
CA LYS A 61 2.99 21.57 12.64
C LYS A 61 3.66 20.26 12.25
N LEU A 62 3.63 19.26 13.12
CA LEU A 62 4.21 17.95 12.85
C LEU A 62 3.56 17.28 11.62
N PHE A 63 2.24 17.43 11.45
CA PHE A 63 1.54 16.97 10.26
C PHE A 63 1.99 17.71 9.00
N SER A 64 2.11 19.03 9.06
CA SER A 64 2.63 19.84 7.94
C SER A 64 4.06 19.45 7.57
N ASP A 65 4.95 19.32 8.57
CA ASP A 65 6.34 18.88 8.37
C ASP A 65 6.41 17.48 7.74
N GLY A 66 5.44 16.61 8.08
CA GLY A 66 5.30 15.27 7.50
C GLY A 66 4.87 15.29 6.04
N LEU A 67 3.94 16.18 5.66
CA LEU A 67 3.59 16.41 4.26
C LEU A 67 4.79 16.93 3.45
N ASP A 68 5.56 17.84 4.03
CA ASP A 68 6.80 18.32 3.41
C ASP A 68 7.81 17.18 3.26
N SER A 69 7.93 16.30 4.25
CA SER A 69 8.79 15.10 4.19
C SER A 69 8.33 14.11 3.11
N LEU A 70 7.01 13.93 2.89
CA LEU A 70 6.48 13.12 1.81
C LEU A 70 6.88 13.65 0.43
N LYS A 71 6.88 14.98 0.28
CA LYS A 71 7.24 15.70 -0.95
C LYS A 71 8.73 15.91 -1.09
N GLN A 72 9.50 15.68 -0.02
CA GLN A 72 10.94 15.91 0.02
C GLN A 72 11.63 15.10 -1.05
N ARG A 73 12.28 15.79 -1.98
CA ARG A 73 13.12 15.19 -3.01
C ARG A 73 14.47 14.81 -2.41
N TRP A 74 14.80 13.55 -2.44
CA TRP A 74 16.07 12.99 -2.05
C TRP A 74 17.02 12.94 -3.24
N VAL A 75 18.25 13.33 -3.05
CA VAL A 75 19.26 13.33 -4.12
C VAL A 75 20.38 12.36 -3.79
N MET A 76 21.02 11.88 -4.84
CA MET A 76 22.23 11.05 -4.70
C MET A 76 23.35 11.87 -4.05
N PRO A 77 24.29 11.21 -3.37
CA PRO A 77 25.43 11.88 -2.75
C PRO A 77 26.15 12.82 -3.70
N PHE A 78 26.52 14.01 -3.19
CA PHE A 78 27.26 15.07 -3.90
C PHE A 78 26.48 15.78 -5.03
N LEU A 79 25.19 15.46 -5.26
CA LEU A 79 24.35 16.23 -6.18
C LEU A 79 23.61 17.36 -5.45
N PRO A 80 23.37 18.50 -6.11
CA PRO A 80 22.59 19.60 -5.54
C PRO A 80 21.08 19.31 -5.58
N GLY A 81 20.30 20.02 -4.75
CA GLY A 81 18.85 20.10 -4.89
C GLY A 81 18.04 19.38 -3.82
N GLY A 82 18.65 18.82 -2.78
CA GLY A 82 17.93 18.17 -1.68
C GLY A 82 18.85 17.53 -0.64
N PRO A 83 18.30 16.87 0.37
CA PRO A 83 19.08 16.05 1.27
C PRO A 83 19.70 14.88 0.51
N TRP A 84 20.94 14.58 0.83
CA TRP A 84 21.64 13.42 0.33
C TRP A 84 21.14 12.16 1.06
N GLY A 85 21.23 11.02 0.39
CA GLY A 85 20.87 9.72 0.95
C GLY A 85 19.98 8.88 0.03
N ARG A 86 19.62 9.39 -1.18
CA ARG A 86 19.06 8.50 -2.20
C ARG A 86 20.14 7.50 -2.60
N GLY A 87 19.84 6.23 -2.39
CA GLY A 87 20.81 5.16 -2.51
C GLY A 87 21.32 4.93 -3.91
N PRO A 88 22.29 4.02 -4.04
CA PRO A 88 22.92 3.74 -5.34
C PRO A 88 21.94 3.21 -6.38
N LEU A 89 20.89 2.50 -5.95
CA LEU A 89 19.79 1.98 -6.78
C LEU A 89 18.45 2.48 -6.24
N SER A 90 17.58 2.97 -7.12
CA SER A 90 16.30 3.55 -6.72
C SER A 90 15.29 3.55 -7.86
N ASN A 91 14.01 3.82 -7.54
CA ASN A 91 12.92 4.01 -8.50
C ASN A 91 12.35 5.43 -8.47
N GLY A 92 12.45 6.12 -7.33
CA GLY A 92 11.93 7.48 -7.17
C GLY A 92 12.86 8.39 -6.35
N GLU A 93 12.58 9.67 -6.37
CA GLU A 93 13.29 10.70 -5.61
C GLU A 93 12.47 11.21 -4.43
N SER A 94 11.15 10.95 -4.42
CA SER A 94 10.24 11.29 -3.32
C SER A 94 9.06 10.32 -3.28
N CYS A 95 8.42 10.22 -2.12
CA CYS A 95 7.17 9.44 -2.01
C CYS A 95 6.07 10.01 -2.90
N ALA A 96 6.03 11.35 -3.06
CA ALA A 96 5.02 12.05 -3.85
C ALA A 96 5.08 11.76 -5.36
N GLU A 97 6.19 11.22 -5.89
CA GLU A 97 6.26 10.80 -7.30
C GLU A 97 5.36 9.61 -7.61
N CYS A 98 5.20 8.68 -6.64
CA CYS A 98 4.33 7.53 -6.78
C CYS A 98 2.98 7.75 -6.08
N HIS A 99 2.94 8.52 -4.98
CA HIS A 99 1.74 8.85 -4.21
C HIS A 99 1.31 10.29 -4.46
N ILE A 100 0.99 10.62 -5.71
CA ILE A 100 0.60 11.97 -6.14
C ILE A 100 -0.57 12.46 -5.27
N ASN A 101 -0.41 13.63 -4.64
CA ASN A 101 -1.37 14.20 -3.70
C ASN A 101 -1.79 13.23 -2.57
N SER A 102 -0.88 12.37 -2.09
CA SER A 102 -1.15 11.25 -1.16
C SER A 102 -2.11 10.20 -1.70
N GLY A 103 -2.36 10.24 -2.98
CA GLY A 103 -3.26 9.37 -3.71
C GLY A 103 -2.56 8.17 -4.33
N ARG A 104 -3.09 7.76 -5.46
CA ARG A 104 -2.72 6.54 -6.16
C ARG A 104 -1.76 6.83 -7.31
N GLY A 105 -0.83 5.92 -7.57
CA GLY A 105 0.00 5.96 -8.77
C GLY A 105 -0.82 5.76 -10.05
N GLN A 106 -0.24 6.12 -11.18
CA GLN A 106 -0.84 6.00 -12.51
C GLN A 106 -0.17 4.88 -13.31
N ALA A 107 -0.99 4.02 -13.92
CA ALA A 107 -0.51 3.07 -14.92
C ALA A 107 -0.11 3.80 -16.20
N PRO A 108 0.90 3.32 -16.97
CA PRO A 108 1.33 3.96 -18.19
C PRO A 108 0.19 4.05 -19.20
N LEU A 109 0.12 5.17 -19.92
CA LEU A 109 -0.89 5.43 -20.94
C LEU A 109 -0.55 4.78 -22.28
N ALA A 110 0.74 4.63 -22.57
CA ALA A 110 1.24 4.01 -23.79
C ALA A 110 2.20 2.84 -23.47
N ALA A 111 2.27 1.86 -24.37
CA ALA A 111 3.10 0.66 -24.18
C ALA A 111 4.61 0.95 -24.17
N ASP A 112 5.04 2.04 -24.79
CA ASP A 112 6.43 2.50 -24.84
C ASP A 112 6.80 3.49 -23.72
N GLU A 113 5.85 3.75 -22.81
CA GLU A 113 6.09 4.57 -21.63
C GLU A 113 6.67 3.70 -20.50
N PRO A 114 7.88 4.00 -19.98
CA PRO A 114 8.44 3.26 -18.87
C PRO A 114 7.64 3.49 -17.58
N LEU A 115 7.62 2.49 -16.71
CA LEU A 115 6.97 2.59 -15.41
C LEU A 115 7.62 3.70 -14.57
N ARG A 116 6.79 4.57 -13.95
CA ARG A 116 7.26 5.68 -13.10
C ARG A 116 6.67 5.64 -11.70
N SER A 117 5.34 5.53 -11.58
CA SER A 117 4.63 5.43 -10.30
C SER A 117 4.14 4.00 -10.04
N MET A 118 4.83 3.05 -10.62
CA MET A 118 4.66 1.62 -10.45
C MET A 118 6.01 0.96 -10.21
N LEU A 119 5.97 -0.16 -9.50
CA LEU A 119 7.15 -0.97 -9.17
C LEU A 119 7.01 -2.35 -9.80
N VAL A 120 8.16 -2.98 -10.13
CA VAL A 120 8.21 -4.40 -10.49
C VAL A 120 8.91 -5.15 -9.36
N ARG A 121 8.13 -5.88 -8.56
CA ARG A 121 8.67 -6.77 -7.55
C ARG A 121 9.20 -8.04 -8.19
N LEU A 122 10.32 -8.52 -7.67
CA LEU A 122 11.03 -9.70 -8.13
C LEU A 122 11.12 -10.75 -7.03
N SER A 123 11.12 -12.00 -7.38
CA SER A 123 11.58 -13.10 -6.53
C SER A 123 11.85 -14.32 -7.40
N VAL A 124 12.49 -15.32 -6.82
CA VAL A 124 12.57 -16.67 -7.40
C VAL A 124 11.74 -17.64 -6.55
N ALA A 125 11.50 -18.83 -7.07
CA ALA A 125 10.78 -19.86 -6.34
C ALA A 125 11.51 -20.21 -5.02
N GLY A 126 10.75 -20.32 -3.93
CA GLY A 126 11.26 -20.61 -2.59
C GLY A 126 10.88 -19.53 -1.58
N LYS A 127 11.43 -19.64 -0.38
CA LYS A 127 11.23 -18.70 0.74
C LYS A 127 12.57 -18.33 1.34
N ASP A 128 12.67 -17.14 1.87
CA ASP A 128 13.79 -16.71 2.70
C ASP A 128 13.74 -17.37 4.10
N LEU A 129 14.71 -17.05 4.95
CA LEU A 129 14.83 -17.60 6.30
C LEU A 129 13.64 -17.23 7.21
N ASN A 130 12.93 -16.17 6.91
CA ASN A 130 11.80 -15.65 7.68
C ASN A 130 10.44 -16.02 7.05
N GLY A 131 10.45 -16.84 5.98
CA GLY A 131 9.25 -17.27 5.28
C GLY A 131 8.74 -16.29 4.22
N GLY A 132 9.44 -15.19 3.98
CA GLY A 132 9.18 -14.22 2.94
C GLY A 132 9.57 -14.72 1.53
N PRO A 133 9.32 -13.92 0.48
CA PRO A 133 9.77 -14.26 -0.87
C PRO A 133 11.28 -14.37 -0.95
N LEU A 134 11.78 -15.38 -1.67
CA LEU A 134 13.22 -15.52 -1.90
C LEU A 134 13.70 -14.47 -2.92
N PRO A 135 14.62 -13.55 -2.54
CA PRO A 135 15.10 -12.52 -3.45
C PRO A 135 15.76 -13.12 -4.70
N HIS A 136 15.61 -12.43 -5.84
CA HIS A 136 16.37 -12.76 -7.03
C HIS A 136 17.88 -12.54 -6.78
N PRO A 137 18.78 -13.50 -7.09
CA PRO A 137 20.19 -13.41 -6.69
C PRO A 137 20.97 -12.25 -7.31
N ILE A 138 20.49 -11.72 -8.45
CA ILE A 138 21.13 -10.60 -9.16
C ILE A 138 20.41 -9.27 -8.88
N TYR A 139 19.09 -9.27 -8.83
CA TYR A 139 18.25 -8.05 -8.83
C TYR A 139 17.47 -7.84 -7.52
N GLY A 140 17.65 -8.69 -6.51
CA GLY A 140 16.99 -8.53 -5.22
C GLY A 140 15.48 -8.72 -5.26
N MET A 141 14.76 -7.87 -4.53
CA MET A 141 13.30 -7.95 -4.33
C MET A 141 12.50 -7.04 -5.28
N GLN A 142 13.16 -6.12 -5.94
CA GLN A 142 12.54 -5.10 -6.79
C GLN A 142 13.52 -4.69 -7.90
N LEU A 143 13.01 -4.43 -9.10
CA LEU A 143 13.82 -3.88 -10.18
C LEU A 143 13.98 -2.37 -9.98
N ASN A 144 15.22 -1.89 -9.93
CA ASN A 144 15.54 -0.49 -9.75
C ASN A 144 15.87 0.17 -11.09
N PHE A 145 15.08 1.21 -11.44
CA PHE A 145 15.17 1.88 -12.75
C PHE A 145 16.28 2.93 -12.80
N GLN A 146 16.82 3.34 -11.66
CA GLN A 146 17.83 4.39 -11.54
C GLN A 146 19.07 3.89 -10.82
N GLY A 147 20.22 4.38 -11.23
CA GLY A 147 21.51 4.16 -10.58
C GLY A 147 22.29 5.47 -10.50
N VAL A 148 23.42 5.51 -9.79
CA VAL A 148 24.27 6.70 -9.70
C VAL A 148 24.94 6.98 -11.04
N PRO A 149 24.69 8.12 -11.68
CA PRO A 149 25.25 8.44 -13.00
C PRO A 149 26.77 8.31 -13.03
N GLY A 150 27.28 7.54 -13.99
CA GLY A 150 28.72 7.32 -14.17
C GLY A 150 29.40 6.36 -13.18
N GLN A 151 28.70 5.90 -12.14
CA GLN A 151 29.26 4.99 -11.12
C GLN A 151 28.50 3.67 -11.04
N VAL A 152 27.16 3.73 -10.86
CA VAL A 152 26.30 2.56 -10.73
C VAL A 152 25.26 2.60 -11.84
N ARG A 153 25.20 1.55 -12.66
CA ARG A 153 24.16 1.43 -13.68
C ARG A 153 22.83 1.03 -13.05
N SER A 154 21.73 1.47 -13.64
CA SER A 154 20.40 0.98 -13.29
C SER A 154 20.29 -0.53 -13.52
N GLU A 155 19.35 -1.17 -12.86
CA GLU A 155 19.08 -2.60 -13.03
C GLU A 155 18.37 -2.89 -14.35
N GLY A 156 17.54 -1.98 -14.83
CA GLY A 156 16.82 -2.12 -16.10
C GLY A 156 15.71 -1.10 -16.26
N GLU A 157 14.89 -1.31 -17.25
CA GLU A 157 13.64 -0.58 -17.49
C GLU A 157 12.48 -1.57 -17.59
N ALA A 158 11.29 -1.15 -17.18
CA ALA A 158 10.08 -1.95 -17.28
C ALA A 158 8.96 -1.19 -17.97
N TYR A 159 8.15 -1.91 -18.72
CA TYR A 159 7.01 -1.42 -19.50
C TYR A 159 5.83 -2.33 -19.29
N LEU A 160 4.61 -1.82 -19.55
CA LEU A 160 3.39 -2.62 -19.61
C LEU A 160 2.78 -2.51 -21.01
N SER A 161 2.63 -3.64 -21.67
CA SER A 161 1.76 -3.77 -22.82
C SER A 161 0.40 -4.33 -22.41
N TRP A 162 -0.64 -4.02 -23.19
CA TRP A 162 -2.02 -4.34 -22.85
C TRP A 162 -2.68 -5.15 -23.97
N GLN A 163 -3.30 -6.29 -23.59
CA GLN A 163 -4.16 -7.04 -24.48
C GLN A 163 -5.62 -6.82 -24.08
N GLU A 164 -6.43 -6.30 -25.02
CA GLU A 164 -7.85 -6.03 -24.78
C GLU A 164 -8.72 -7.29 -24.99
N ASN A 165 -9.61 -7.56 -24.03
CA ASN A 165 -10.56 -8.66 -24.06
C ASN A 165 -11.97 -8.15 -23.75
N LYS A 166 -12.96 -8.53 -24.56
CA LYS A 166 -14.35 -8.08 -24.39
C LYS A 166 -15.12 -8.98 -23.42
N VAL A 167 -15.80 -8.36 -22.47
CA VAL A 167 -16.77 -8.99 -21.58
C VAL A 167 -18.15 -8.44 -21.91
N ARG A 168 -19.17 -9.32 -21.90
CA ARG A 168 -20.55 -8.96 -22.27
C ARG A 168 -21.48 -9.10 -21.08
N PHE A 169 -22.27 -8.07 -20.80
CA PHE A 169 -23.36 -8.11 -19.84
C PHE A 169 -24.59 -8.87 -20.37
N ALA A 170 -25.46 -9.28 -19.47
CA ALA A 170 -26.71 -10.00 -19.84
C ALA A 170 -27.62 -9.22 -20.79
N ASP A 171 -27.62 -7.87 -20.70
CA ASP A 171 -28.39 -6.99 -21.60
C ASP A 171 -27.71 -6.75 -22.96
N GLY A 172 -26.55 -7.36 -23.20
CA GLY A 172 -25.81 -7.28 -24.46
C GLY A 172 -24.77 -6.15 -24.54
N GLU A 173 -24.72 -5.22 -23.57
CA GLU A 173 -23.65 -4.24 -23.48
C GLU A 173 -22.27 -4.93 -23.34
N THR A 174 -21.23 -4.33 -23.90
CA THR A 174 -19.87 -4.89 -23.84
C THR A 174 -18.91 -3.90 -23.24
N VAL A 175 -17.99 -4.40 -22.40
CA VAL A 175 -16.86 -3.65 -21.83
C VAL A 175 -15.57 -4.34 -22.24
N SER A 176 -14.56 -3.56 -22.62
CA SER A 176 -13.23 -4.07 -22.90
C SER A 176 -12.40 -4.07 -21.62
N LEU A 177 -11.84 -5.21 -21.25
CA LEU A 177 -10.89 -5.36 -20.15
C LEU A 177 -9.49 -5.52 -20.73
N ARG A 178 -8.46 -4.98 -20.05
CA ARG A 178 -7.08 -5.07 -20.54
C ARG A 178 -6.21 -5.94 -19.62
N THR A 179 -5.58 -6.97 -20.18
CA THR A 179 -4.61 -7.82 -19.50
C THR A 179 -3.20 -7.25 -19.66
N PRO A 180 -2.43 -7.02 -18.58
CA PRO A 180 -1.07 -6.52 -18.66
C PRO A 180 -0.07 -7.63 -19.01
N THR A 181 0.96 -7.26 -19.74
CA THR A 181 2.20 -8.03 -19.88
C THR A 181 3.37 -7.14 -19.48
N ILE A 182 4.21 -7.62 -18.57
CA ILE A 182 5.41 -6.91 -18.11
C ILE A 182 6.53 -7.20 -19.11
N GLU A 183 7.11 -6.15 -19.68
CA GLU A 183 8.24 -6.22 -20.57
C GLU A 183 9.45 -5.54 -19.91
N LEU A 184 10.58 -6.22 -19.86
CA LEU A 184 11.82 -5.71 -19.27
C LEU A 184 12.87 -5.48 -20.35
N SER A 185 13.60 -4.39 -20.24
CA SER A 185 14.65 -4.05 -21.17
C SER A 185 15.87 -3.47 -20.47
N LYS A 186 16.98 -3.34 -21.19
CA LYS A 186 18.22 -2.71 -20.73
C LYS A 186 18.76 -3.26 -19.40
N LEU A 187 18.60 -4.56 -19.16
CA LEU A 187 19.05 -5.22 -17.93
C LEU A 187 20.55 -4.99 -17.71
N GLY A 188 20.90 -4.30 -16.62
CA GLY A 188 22.26 -3.84 -16.35
C GLY A 188 23.23 -4.90 -15.84
N TYR A 189 22.72 -6.00 -15.27
CA TYR A 189 23.52 -7.01 -14.57
C TYR A 189 23.34 -8.42 -15.13
N GLY A 190 22.84 -8.55 -16.37
CA GLY A 190 22.65 -9.82 -17.06
C GLY A 190 21.20 -10.30 -17.08
N PRO A 191 20.93 -11.48 -17.67
CA PRO A 191 19.57 -11.99 -17.82
C PRO A 191 18.98 -12.40 -16.46
N LEU A 192 17.65 -12.26 -16.34
CA LEU A 192 16.91 -12.69 -15.16
C LEU A 192 16.82 -14.23 -15.00
N GLY A 193 16.97 -14.97 -16.10
CA GLY A 193 16.73 -16.42 -16.11
C GLY A 193 15.25 -16.78 -16.19
N ASP A 194 14.97 -18.08 -16.27
CA ASP A 194 13.63 -18.59 -16.62
C ASP A 194 12.66 -18.73 -15.42
N ASN A 195 13.18 -18.65 -14.19
CA ASN A 195 12.39 -18.93 -12.97
C ASN A 195 12.09 -17.68 -12.13
N VAL A 196 12.09 -16.51 -12.76
CA VAL A 196 11.77 -15.26 -12.07
C VAL A 196 10.24 -15.08 -11.97
N LEU A 197 9.79 -14.63 -10.81
CA LEU A 197 8.42 -14.22 -10.55
C LEU A 197 8.36 -12.71 -10.54
N LEU A 198 7.53 -12.14 -11.42
CA LEU A 198 7.38 -10.69 -11.61
C LEU A 198 6.01 -10.25 -11.14
N SER A 199 5.94 -9.10 -10.47
CA SER A 199 4.70 -8.49 -10.01
C SER A 199 4.75 -6.98 -10.21
N ALA A 200 3.98 -6.47 -11.17
CA ALA A 200 3.78 -5.03 -11.33
C ALA A 200 2.83 -4.52 -10.25
N ARG A 201 3.23 -3.48 -9.52
CA ARG A 201 2.47 -2.94 -8.39
C ARG A 201 2.32 -1.43 -8.48
N LEU A 202 1.06 -0.99 -8.49
CA LEU A 202 0.67 0.41 -8.49
C LEU A 202 0.63 0.93 -7.05
N ALA A 203 1.19 2.11 -6.80
CA ALA A 203 1.17 2.75 -5.49
C ALA A 203 -0.27 2.98 -5.00
N PRO A 204 -0.67 2.56 -3.78
CA PRO A 204 -2.01 2.79 -3.24
C PRO A 204 -2.13 4.19 -2.62
N PRO A 205 -3.36 4.70 -2.36
CA PRO A 205 -3.56 5.92 -1.57
C PRO A 205 -3.04 5.78 -0.14
N LEU A 206 -2.66 6.90 0.49
CA LEU A 206 -2.11 6.97 1.84
C LEU A 206 -3.13 7.39 2.92
N ILE A 207 -4.41 7.54 2.57
CA ILE A 207 -5.46 7.98 3.50
C ILE A 207 -5.83 6.89 4.51
N GLY A 208 -6.13 7.28 5.75
CA GLY A 208 -6.66 6.39 6.79
C GLY A 208 -5.69 5.33 7.29
N MET A 209 -4.40 5.41 6.99
CA MET A 209 -3.45 4.34 7.35
C MET A 209 -3.35 4.14 8.86
N GLY A 210 -3.38 5.22 9.66
CA GLY A 210 -3.41 5.10 11.11
C GLY A 210 -4.70 4.48 11.65
N LEU A 211 -5.84 4.72 10.98
CA LEU A 211 -7.09 4.05 11.32
C LEU A 211 -7.00 2.53 11.10
N LEU A 212 -6.38 2.10 9.98
CA LEU A 212 -6.13 0.68 9.73
C LEU A 212 -5.15 0.08 10.74
N GLU A 213 -4.12 0.83 11.16
CA GLU A 213 -3.18 0.37 12.17
C GLU A 213 -3.83 0.24 13.55
N ALA A 214 -4.80 1.09 13.86
CA ALA A 214 -5.55 1.09 15.10
C ALA A 214 -6.57 -0.07 15.22
N ILE A 215 -6.86 -0.83 14.16
CA ILE A 215 -7.72 -2.01 14.24
C ILE A 215 -7.02 -3.09 15.07
N PRO A 216 -7.64 -3.68 16.11
CA PRO A 216 -7.05 -4.78 16.86
C PRO A 216 -6.75 -6.00 15.96
N ALA A 217 -5.64 -6.69 16.22
CA ALA A 217 -5.31 -7.91 15.48
C ALA A 217 -6.40 -8.98 15.63
N SER A 218 -6.99 -9.11 16.82
CA SER A 218 -8.13 -10.03 17.09
C SER A 218 -9.32 -9.73 16.18
N THR A 219 -9.64 -8.46 15.92
CA THR A 219 -10.75 -8.11 15.01
C THR A 219 -10.52 -8.65 13.60
N ILE A 220 -9.29 -8.54 13.06
CA ILE A 220 -8.96 -9.07 11.73
C ILE A 220 -8.98 -10.61 11.75
N GLU A 221 -8.52 -11.23 12.84
CA GLU A 221 -8.59 -12.69 13.03
C GLU A 221 -10.04 -13.19 13.14
N ASP A 222 -10.90 -12.46 13.84
CA ASP A 222 -12.33 -12.76 13.95
C ASP A 222 -13.01 -12.68 12.56
N LEU A 223 -12.67 -11.67 11.74
CA LEU A 223 -13.16 -11.55 10.36
C LEU A 223 -12.69 -12.72 9.48
N ALA A 224 -11.48 -13.24 9.69
CA ALA A 224 -10.97 -14.42 8.98
C ALA A 224 -11.66 -15.71 9.40
N ASN A 225 -12.11 -15.80 10.65
CA ASN A 225 -12.81 -16.96 11.19
C ASN A 225 -14.33 -16.92 10.99
N ALA A 226 -14.89 -15.76 10.61
CA ALA A 226 -16.32 -15.60 10.38
C ALA A 226 -16.78 -16.39 9.15
N GLU A 227 -17.96 -17.02 9.24
CA GLU A 227 -18.60 -17.62 8.07
C GLU A 227 -19.00 -16.53 7.07
N LYS A 228 -18.63 -16.74 5.81
CA LYS A 228 -18.95 -15.85 4.68
C LYS A 228 -19.77 -16.59 3.64
N PRO A 229 -20.68 -15.90 2.92
CA PRO A 229 -21.52 -16.53 1.90
C PRO A 229 -20.69 -17.00 0.68
N HIS A 230 -21.28 -17.86 -0.15
CA HIS A 230 -20.78 -18.24 -1.47
C HIS A 230 -19.36 -18.84 -1.50
N GLY A 231 -18.92 -19.46 -0.40
CA GLY A 231 -17.61 -20.10 -0.30
C GLY A 231 -16.44 -19.12 -0.13
N ILE A 232 -16.72 -17.84 0.09
CA ILE A 232 -15.71 -16.83 0.44
C ILE A 232 -15.10 -17.22 1.79
N LYS A 233 -13.79 -17.13 1.90
CA LYS A 233 -13.07 -17.48 3.12
C LYS A 233 -12.28 -16.28 3.65
N GLY A 234 -11.31 -15.86 2.88
CA GLY A 234 -10.30 -14.92 3.33
C GLY A 234 -9.35 -15.51 4.37
N LYS A 235 -8.15 -15.00 4.46
CA LYS A 235 -7.19 -15.39 5.50
C LYS A 235 -6.28 -14.25 5.88
N VAL A 236 -5.71 -14.28 7.09
CA VAL A 236 -4.64 -13.38 7.51
C VAL A 236 -3.32 -13.72 6.82
N ASN A 237 -2.48 -12.73 6.55
CA ASN A 237 -1.08 -12.96 6.25
C ASN A 237 -0.26 -12.91 7.56
N ARG A 238 0.61 -13.89 7.79
CA ARG A 238 1.59 -13.89 8.88
C ARG A 238 2.94 -13.52 8.31
N VAL A 239 3.50 -12.41 8.76
CA VAL A 239 4.66 -11.76 8.17
C VAL A 239 5.72 -11.49 9.23
N TRP A 240 6.98 -11.43 8.82
CA TRP A 240 8.09 -11.16 9.71
C TRP A 240 8.10 -9.70 10.17
N ASP A 241 8.01 -9.49 11.47
CA ASP A 241 8.23 -8.19 12.10
C ASP A 241 9.70 -8.09 12.49
N ILE A 242 10.43 -7.18 11.81
CA ILE A 242 11.87 -7.02 11.99
C ILE A 242 12.21 -6.49 13.38
N ALA A 243 11.39 -5.60 13.93
CA ALA A 243 11.63 -5.04 15.26
C ALA A 243 11.31 -6.07 16.36
N ALA A 244 10.21 -6.81 16.22
CA ALA A 244 9.79 -7.82 17.18
C ALA A 244 10.48 -9.18 17.01
N GLN A 245 11.19 -9.42 15.89
CA GLN A 245 11.87 -10.68 15.55
C GLN A 245 10.96 -11.91 15.63
N GLN A 246 9.73 -11.76 15.13
CA GLN A 246 8.73 -12.84 15.12
C GLN A 246 7.72 -12.65 13.97
N LEU A 247 6.99 -13.73 13.67
CA LEU A 247 5.85 -13.64 12.75
C LEU A 247 4.66 -12.98 13.47
N THR A 248 4.07 -11.98 12.81
CA THR A 248 2.92 -11.25 13.28
C THR A 248 1.88 -11.05 12.17
N LEU A 249 0.73 -10.47 12.50
CA LEU A 249 -0.31 -10.18 11.53
C LEU A 249 0.13 -9.08 10.58
N GLY A 250 0.08 -9.35 9.27
CA GLY A 250 0.30 -8.37 8.22
C GLY A 250 -0.96 -7.53 7.94
N ARG A 251 -0.76 -6.23 7.71
CA ARG A 251 -1.85 -5.26 7.48
C ARG A 251 -1.67 -4.44 6.22
N PHE A 252 -0.42 -4.03 5.94
CA PHE A 252 -0.09 -3.09 4.87
C PHE A 252 0.54 -3.81 3.68
N GLY A 253 0.66 -3.07 2.58
CA GLY A 253 1.03 -3.64 1.29
C GLY A 253 -0.15 -4.33 0.58
N LEU A 254 0.00 -4.58 -0.71
CA LEU A 254 -1.07 -5.16 -1.55
C LEU A 254 -1.39 -6.63 -1.22
N LYS A 255 -0.46 -7.33 -0.57
CA LYS A 255 -0.64 -8.70 -0.08
C LYS A 255 -0.58 -8.79 1.46
N ALA A 256 -0.91 -7.72 2.17
CA ALA A 256 -0.81 -7.64 3.64
C ALA A 256 0.57 -8.12 4.14
N ASN A 257 1.64 -7.73 3.44
CA ASN A 257 2.99 -8.25 3.65
C ASN A 257 3.85 -7.39 4.59
N GLN A 258 3.26 -6.38 5.23
CA GLN A 258 3.91 -5.53 6.23
C GLN A 258 3.07 -5.45 7.51
N PRO A 259 3.70 -5.54 8.69
CA PRO A 259 2.96 -5.63 9.96
C PRO A 259 2.45 -4.28 10.47
N ASN A 260 3.21 -3.21 10.28
CA ASN A 260 2.97 -1.88 10.83
C ASN A 260 3.51 -0.78 9.90
N LEU A 261 3.13 0.48 10.18
CA LEU A 261 3.52 1.63 9.36
C LEU A 261 5.04 1.90 9.43
N VAL A 262 5.68 1.65 10.57
CA VAL A 262 7.13 1.87 10.71
C VAL A 262 7.89 0.98 9.73
N GLN A 263 7.58 -0.32 9.70
CA GLN A 263 8.25 -1.25 8.79
C GLN A 263 7.85 -1.02 7.34
N GLN A 264 6.58 -0.70 7.06
CA GLN A 264 6.11 -0.39 5.70
C GLN A 264 6.88 0.79 5.10
N HIS A 265 7.04 1.89 5.86
CA HIS A 265 7.76 3.07 5.36
C HIS A 265 9.26 2.83 5.29
N SER A 266 9.83 2.14 6.28
CA SER A 266 11.25 1.78 6.25
C SER A 266 11.58 0.89 5.04
N ALA A 267 10.71 -0.06 4.70
CA ALA A 267 10.85 -0.89 3.51
C ALA A 267 10.70 -0.09 2.21
N ALA A 268 9.77 0.89 2.16
CA ALA A 268 9.60 1.76 1.00
C ALA A 268 10.83 2.65 0.79
N PHE A 269 11.38 3.26 1.86
CA PHE A 269 12.63 4.01 1.74
C PHE A 269 13.77 3.15 1.19
N HIS A 270 13.95 1.95 1.72
CA HIS A 270 15.00 1.04 1.32
C HIS A 270 14.83 0.54 -0.12
N GLU A 271 13.65 0.02 -0.47
CA GLU A 271 13.41 -0.62 -1.77
C GLU A 271 13.15 0.39 -2.90
N ASP A 272 12.38 1.47 -2.62
CA ASP A 272 11.92 2.38 -3.66
C ASP A 272 12.90 3.54 -3.90
N MET A 273 13.62 3.96 -2.85
CA MET A 273 14.51 5.12 -2.89
C MET A 273 15.97 4.78 -2.57
N GLY A 274 16.25 3.56 -2.14
CA GLY A 274 17.58 3.13 -1.71
C GLY A 274 18.08 3.82 -0.44
N VAL A 275 17.20 4.46 0.33
CA VAL A 275 17.56 5.21 1.56
C VAL A 275 17.60 4.24 2.73
N THR A 276 18.74 4.15 3.40
CA THR A 276 18.90 3.31 4.59
C THR A 276 18.13 3.86 5.79
N THR A 277 17.57 2.95 6.59
CA THR A 277 16.80 3.27 7.81
C THR A 277 17.31 2.44 9.00
N GLN A 278 16.81 2.70 10.20
CA GLN A 278 17.18 1.87 11.37
C GLN A 278 16.78 0.39 11.22
N LEU A 279 15.66 0.10 10.53
CA LEU A 279 15.23 -1.28 10.29
C LEU A 279 15.94 -1.91 9.08
N PHE A 280 16.38 -1.11 8.12
CA PHE A 280 17.12 -1.52 6.93
C PHE A 280 18.42 -0.71 6.84
N PRO A 281 19.46 -1.09 7.63
CA PRO A 281 20.67 -0.26 7.78
C PRO A 281 21.70 -0.45 6.66
N THR A 282 21.45 -1.33 5.71
CA THR A 282 22.34 -1.62 4.57
C THR A 282 21.69 -1.20 3.27
N GLU A 283 22.51 -0.86 2.29
CA GLU A 283 22.05 -0.56 0.93
C GLU A 283 21.30 -1.76 0.30
N ASN A 284 20.39 -1.49 -0.63
CA ASN A 284 19.60 -2.50 -1.35
C ASN A 284 20.39 -3.26 -2.43
N CYS A 285 21.73 -3.15 -2.43
CA CYS A 285 22.62 -3.79 -3.39
C CYS A 285 22.77 -5.29 -3.17
N THR A 286 22.66 -6.09 -4.22
CA THR A 286 22.94 -7.53 -4.15
C THR A 286 24.45 -7.83 -4.14
N ALA A 287 24.80 -9.08 -3.82
CA ALA A 287 26.20 -9.50 -3.74
C ALA A 287 26.97 -9.36 -5.07
N VAL A 288 26.29 -9.44 -6.20
CA VAL A 288 26.91 -9.35 -7.53
C VAL A 288 27.07 -7.90 -8.04
N GLN A 289 26.39 -6.96 -7.42
CA GLN A 289 26.39 -5.53 -7.77
C GLN A 289 27.56 -4.80 -7.08
N LYS A 290 28.78 -5.13 -7.45
CA LYS A 290 30.00 -4.67 -6.77
C LYS A 290 30.09 -3.14 -6.69
N THR A 291 29.89 -2.44 -7.80
CA THR A 291 29.97 -0.97 -7.85
C THR A 291 28.89 -0.30 -6.98
N CYS A 292 27.72 -0.91 -6.87
CA CYS A 292 26.65 -0.47 -5.96
C CYS A 292 27.13 -0.54 -4.50
N ARG A 293 27.73 -1.65 -4.11
CA ARG A 293 28.24 -1.88 -2.73
C ARG A 293 29.47 -1.04 -2.37
N GLU A 294 30.15 -0.48 -3.35
CA GLU A 294 31.34 0.39 -3.18
C GLU A 294 30.94 1.87 -2.97
N VAL A 295 29.68 2.24 -3.21
CA VAL A 295 29.20 3.59 -2.91
C VAL A 295 29.18 3.80 -1.39
N VAL A 296 29.85 4.85 -0.95
CA VAL A 296 29.91 5.20 0.47
C VAL A 296 28.66 5.99 0.83
N PRO A 297 27.82 5.51 1.76
CA PRO A 297 26.65 6.24 2.22
C PRO A 297 27.06 7.54 2.93
N VAL A 298 26.25 8.58 2.83
CA VAL A 298 26.53 9.89 3.46
C VAL A 298 26.29 9.89 4.96
N ALA A 299 25.48 8.96 5.44
CA ALA A 299 25.20 8.69 6.85
C ALA A 299 24.76 7.25 7.03
N GLN A 300 24.68 6.76 8.26
CA GLN A 300 24.24 5.40 8.54
C GLN A 300 23.46 5.33 9.85
N PRO A 301 22.12 5.23 9.82
CA PRO A 301 21.29 5.29 8.61
C PRO A 301 21.19 6.70 8.02
N GLU A 302 20.83 6.81 6.75
CA GLU A 302 20.64 8.08 6.04
C GLU A 302 19.35 8.77 6.46
N MET A 303 18.30 7.98 6.71
CA MET A 303 17.05 8.49 7.25
C MET A 303 17.18 8.84 8.73
N LEU A 304 17.13 10.13 9.03
CA LEU A 304 17.19 10.60 10.40
C LEU A 304 15.83 10.55 11.07
N THR A 305 15.80 10.32 12.39
CA THR A 305 14.57 10.25 13.19
C THR A 305 13.70 11.49 13.07
N ASN A 306 14.31 12.68 13.01
CA ASN A 306 13.60 13.96 12.88
C ASN A 306 12.96 14.19 11.49
N GLN A 307 13.28 13.36 10.50
CA GLN A 307 12.65 13.33 9.17
C GLN A 307 11.60 12.22 9.11
N PHE A 308 11.89 11.08 9.71
CA PHE A 308 11.03 9.90 9.67
C PHE A 308 9.78 10.03 10.53
N VAL A 309 9.91 10.60 11.75
CA VAL A 309 8.78 10.76 12.69
C VAL A 309 7.68 11.68 12.14
N PRO A 310 7.98 12.87 11.56
CA PRO A 310 6.95 13.69 10.93
C PRO A 310 6.21 12.96 9.80
N LEU A 311 6.92 12.22 8.95
CA LEU A 311 6.31 11.46 7.88
C LEU A 311 5.37 10.36 8.41
N LEU A 312 5.79 9.59 9.40
CA LEU A 312 4.94 8.59 10.04
C LEU A 312 3.70 9.22 10.66
N PHE A 313 3.87 10.37 11.31
CA PHE A 313 2.74 11.10 11.90
C PHE A 313 1.77 11.59 10.82
N TYR A 314 2.29 12.13 9.71
CA TYR A 314 1.48 12.56 8.56
C TYR A 314 0.62 11.41 8.04
N VAL A 315 1.24 10.27 7.71
CA VAL A 315 0.50 9.12 7.16
C VAL A 315 -0.47 8.53 8.18
N GLY A 316 -0.09 8.50 9.46
CA GLY A 316 -0.93 8.01 10.55
C GLY A 316 -2.13 8.93 10.85
N ALA A 317 -1.95 10.24 10.79
CA ALA A 317 -2.98 11.24 11.07
C ALA A 317 -3.78 11.67 9.84
N ASN A 318 -3.46 11.15 8.66
CA ASN A 318 -4.15 11.50 7.42
C ASN A 318 -5.59 10.98 7.45
N ALA A 319 -6.56 11.91 7.38
CA ALA A 319 -7.98 11.62 7.45
C ALA A 319 -8.46 10.89 6.19
N VAL A 320 -9.60 10.23 6.30
CA VAL A 320 -10.33 9.71 5.14
C VAL A 320 -11.36 10.74 4.67
N PRO A 321 -11.63 10.85 3.36
CA PRO A 321 -12.75 11.66 2.88
C PRO A 321 -14.09 11.16 3.44
N ALA A 322 -14.95 12.08 3.85
CA ALA A 322 -16.31 11.76 4.25
C ALA A 322 -17.10 11.19 3.06
N ARG A 323 -18.01 10.25 3.33
CA ARG A 323 -18.94 9.74 2.34
C ARG A 323 -19.83 10.88 1.82
N ARG A 324 -20.08 10.90 0.53
CA ARG A 324 -20.83 11.96 -0.16
C ARG A 324 -22.24 11.49 -0.54
N ASN A 325 -23.19 12.42 -0.54
CA ASN A 325 -24.56 12.17 -0.99
C ASN A 325 -25.26 10.98 -0.28
N VAL A 326 -24.94 10.73 0.99
CA VAL A 326 -25.44 9.56 1.75
C VAL A 326 -26.97 9.49 1.84
N ASP A 327 -27.66 10.63 1.70
CA ASP A 327 -29.12 10.72 1.71
C ASP A 327 -29.79 10.56 0.33
N ASP A 328 -28.99 10.54 -0.73
CA ASP A 328 -29.52 10.32 -2.09
C ASP A 328 -30.14 8.91 -2.20
N PRO A 329 -31.41 8.80 -2.66
CA PRO A 329 -32.08 7.50 -2.79
C PRO A 329 -31.34 6.49 -3.66
N ASP A 330 -30.63 6.94 -4.71
CA ASP A 330 -29.86 6.07 -5.56
C ASP A 330 -28.59 5.57 -4.85
N VAL A 331 -27.94 6.40 -4.02
CA VAL A 331 -26.79 5.97 -3.21
C VAL A 331 -27.23 4.90 -2.22
N LYS A 332 -28.35 5.09 -1.51
CA LYS A 332 -28.93 4.09 -0.60
C LYS A 332 -29.31 2.79 -1.32
N ARG A 333 -29.93 2.90 -2.51
CA ARG A 333 -30.24 1.74 -3.34
C ARG A 333 -28.96 1.03 -3.81
N GLY A 334 -27.94 1.77 -4.21
CA GLY A 334 -26.64 1.23 -4.63
C GLY A 334 -25.93 0.48 -3.51
N GLU A 335 -26.02 0.97 -2.28
CA GLU A 335 -25.53 0.27 -1.08
C GLU A 335 -26.27 -1.06 -0.85
N ALA A 336 -27.60 -1.07 -1.03
CA ALA A 336 -28.36 -2.31 -0.94
C ALA A 336 -27.96 -3.31 -2.04
N LEU A 337 -27.73 -2.85 -3.29
CA LEU A 337 -27.24 -3.69 -4.39
C LEU A 337 -25.83 -4.24 -4.12
N PHE A 338 -24.95 -3.46 -3.50
CA PHE A 338 -23.63 -3.87 -3.07
C PHE A 338 -23.70 -5.04 -2.07
N GLN A 339 -24.62 -4.97 -1.10
CA GLN A 339 -24.86 -6.07 -0.17
C GLN A 339 -25.49 -7.29 -0.85
N GLN A 340 -26.48 -7.10 -1.72
CA GLN A 340 -27.14 -8.18 -2.46
C GLN A 340 -26.16 -8.94 -3.37
N ALA A 341 -25.18 -8.25 -3.94
CA ALA A 341 -24.11 -8.83 -4.74
C ALA A 341 -22.99 -9.46 -3.89
N ALA A 342 -23.16 -9.55 -2.56
CA ALA A 342 -22.19 -10.09 -1.61
C ALA A 342 -20.82 -9.37 -1.61
N CYS A 343 -20.72 -8.15 -2.14
CA CYS A 343 -19.47 -7.36 -2.10
C CYS A 343 -19.03 -7.09 -0.65
N GLY A 344 -20.00 -6.87 0.25
CA GLY A 344 -19.76 -6.65 1.69
C GLY A 344 -19.16 -7.85 2.44
N ALA A 345 -19.07 -9.03 1.82
CA ALA A 345 -18.44 -10.20 2.44
C ALA A 345 -16.92 -10.08 2.57
N CYS A 346 -16.27 -9.31 1.65
CA CYS A 346 -14.85 -8.93 1.69
C CYS A 346 -14.71 -7.44 2.01
N HIS A 347 -15.50 -6.60 1.34
CA HIS A 347 -15.54 -5.17 1.58
C HIS A 347 -16.47 -4.83 2.75
N VAL A 348 -16.08 -5.29 3.95
CA VAL A 348 -16.81 -5.09 5.21
C VAL A 348 -16.95 -3.60 5.48
N PRO A 349 -18.22 -3.10 5.65
CA PRO A 349 -18.45 -1.66 5.76
C PRO A 349 -17.86 -1.05 7.01
N ASP A 350 -18.07 -1.69 8.17
CA ASP A 350 -17.83 -1.12 9.47
C ASP A 350 -16.83 -1.94 10.27
N ILE A 351 -15.83 -1.27 10.83
CA ILE A 351 -14.85 -1.86 11.75
C ILE A 351 -14.64 -0.90 12.92
N GLN A 352 -14.48 -1.43 14.12
CA GLN A 352 -14.12 -0.63 15.29
C GLN A 352 -12.61 -0.66 15.52
N THR A 353 -12.00 0.52 15.70
CA THR A 353 -10.61 0.65 16.12
C THR A 353 -10.45 0.36 17.61
N GLY A 354 -9.28 -0.08 18.02
CA GLY A 354 -8.87 -0.24 19.41
C GLY A 354 -8.27 1.04 19.99
N GLY A 355 -7.52 0.93 21.07
CA GLY A 355 -6.71 2.01 21.61
C GLY A 355 -5.49 2.27 20.70
N TYR A 356 -5.23 3.52 20.36
CA TYR A 356 -4.10 3.92 19.52
C TYR A 356 -3.35 5.10 20.15
N GLY A 357 -2.31 4.79 20.92
CA GLY A 357 -1.53 5.78 21.69
C GLY A 357 -0.89 6.88 20.87
N PRO A 358 -0.29 6.62 19.66
CA PRO A 358 0.35 7.66 18.88
C PRO A 358 -0.57 8.80 18.46
N ILE A 359 -1.86 8.50 18.18
CA ILE A 359 -2.86 9.49 17.78
C ILE A 359 -4.18 9.11 18.49
N PRO A 360 -4.42 9.60 19.72
CA PRO A 360 -5.56 9.20 20.54
C PRO A 360 -6.93 9.38 19.87
N GLN A 361 -7.05 10.35 18.96
CA GLN A 361 -8.27 10.63 18.19
C GLN A 361 -8.72 9.44 17.34
N LEU A 362 -7.81 8.52 16.99
CA LEU A 362 -8.11 7.32 16.21
C LEU A 362 -8.60 6.15 17.06
N SER A 363 -8.56 6.31 18.41
CA SER A 363 -8.96 5.24 19.33
C SER A 363 -10.47 5.08 19.43
N HIS A 364 -10.93 3.83 19.44
CA HIS A 364 -12.32 3.44 19.68
C HIS A 364 -13.34 4.08 18.72
N GLN A 365 -12.91 4.33 17.47
CA GLN A 365 -13.75 4.89 16.41
C GLN A 365 -14.44 3.76 15.64
N VAL A 366 -15.69 3.97 15.22
CA VAL A 366 -16.29 3.19 14.15
C VAL A 366 -15.84 3.79 12.83
N ILE A 367 -15.16 3.00 12.03
CA ILE A 367 -14.61 3.41 10.72
C ILE A 367 -15.29 2.64 9.60
N HIS A 368 -15.35 3.23 8.41
CA HIS A 368 -16.02 2.69 7.22
C HIS A 368 -15.01 2.39 6.09
N PRO A 369 -14.09 1.42 6.27
CA PRO A 369 -13.06 1.13 5.29
C PRO A 369 -13.59 0.40 4.07
N PHE A 370 -14.71 -0.28 4.16
CA PHE A 370 -15.17 -1.23 3.15
C PHE A 370 -14.06 -2.22 2.78
N SER A 371 -13.54 -2.88 3.81
CA SER A 371 -12.44 -3.85 3.72
C SER A 371 -12.41 -4.72 4.96
N ASP A 372 -12.06 -5.98 4.82
CA ASP A 372 -11.74 -6.88 5.95
C ASP A 372 -10.23 -7.02 6.18
N LEU A 373 -9.39 -6.40 5.34
CA LEU A 373 -7.93 -6.49 5.33
C LEU A 373 -7.37 -7.91 5.12
N LEU A 374 -8.22 -8.87 4.76
CA LEU A 374 -7.83 -10.26 4.54
C LEU A 374 -7.30 -10.47 3.13
N LEU A 375 -6.54 -11.54 2.96
CA LEU A 375 -6.17 -12.10 1.68
C LEU A 375 -7.32 -12.93 1.13
N HIS A 376 -7.69 -12.68 -0.11
CA HIS A 376 -8.66 -13.49 -0.86
C HIS A 376 -8.03 -13.99 -2.15
N ASP A 377 -8.33 -15.23 -2.51
CA ASP A 377 -7.97 -15.79 -3.82
C ASP A 377 -8.85 -15.14 -4.89
N MET A 378 -8.24 -14.31 -5.72
CA MET A 378 -8.92 -13.58 -6.79
C MET A 378 -8.88 -14.32 -8.14
N GLY A 379 -8.44 -15.57 -8.13
CA GLY A 379 -8.36 -16.42 -9.32
C GLY A 379 -7.16 -16.11 -10.22
N GLU A 380 -6.98 -16.97 -11.22
CA GLU A 380 -5.83 -16.92 -12.14
C GLU A 380 -5.74 -15.60 -12.92
N ALA A 381 -6.88 -15.03 -13.30
CA ALA A 381 -6.91 -13.81 -14.11
C ALA A 381 -6.31 -12.56 -13.41
N LEU A 382 -6.33 -12.52 -12.06
CA LEU A 382 -5.69 -11.49 -11.25
C LEU A 382 -4.38 -11.95 -10.61
N ALA A 383 -3.96 -13.20 -10.80
CA ALA A 383 -2.72 -13.71 -10.24
C ALA A 383 -1.48 -13.02 -10.86
N ASP A 384 -0.50 -12.70 -10.00
CA ASP A 384 0.85 -12.31 -10.40
C ASP A 384 1.84 -13.48 -10.35
N GLY A 385 1.41 -14.64 -9.85
CA GLY A 385 2.24 -15.81 -9.65
C GLY A 385 3.26 -15.68 -8.51
N ARG A 386 3.45 -14.50 -7.90
CA ARG A 386 4.45 -14.23 -6.88
C ARG A 386 3.87 -14.35 -5.45
N PRO A 387 4.27 -15.36 -4.67
CA PRO A 387 3.86 -15.46 -3.27
C PRO A 387 4.52 -14.35 -2.42
N ASP A 388 3.89 -14.03 -1.27
CA ASP A 388 4.42 -13.05 -0.32
C ASP A 388 4.06 -13.50 1.11
N PHE A 389 4.96 -14.20 1.82
CA PHE A 389 4.75 -14.94 3.06
C PHE A 389 3.67 -16.03 2.92
N ALA A 390 2.50 -15.88 3.58
CA ALA A 390 1.39 -16.81 3.44
C ALA A 390 0.48 -16.51 2.24
N ALA A 391 0.61 -15.34 1.60
CA ALA A 391 -0.11 -15.01 0.39
C ALA A 391 0.43 -15.81 -0.79
N THR A 392 -0.47 -16.44 -1.56
CA THR A 392 -0.15 -17.11 -2.83
C THR A 392 -0.03 -16.09 -3.97
N GLY A 393 0.30 -16.57 -5.17
CA GLY A 393 0.35 -15.74 -6.37
C GLY A 393 -1.02 -15.18 -6.80
N SER A 394 -2.13 -15.81 -6.42
CA SER A 394 -3.50 -15.36 -6.76
C SER A 394 -4.19 -14.57 -5.64
N GLU A 395 -3.58 -14.50 -4.46
CA GLU A 395 -4.20 -13.85 -3.31
C GLU A 395 -3.78 -12.39 -3.16
N TRP A 396 -4.77 -11.53 -2.87
CA TRP A 396 -4.63 -10.10 -2.67
C TRP A 396 -5.40 -9.65 -1.43
N ARG A 397 -4.84 -8.67 -0.72
CA ARG A 397 -5.54 -8.05 0.40
C ARG A 397 -6.70 -7.20 -0.12
N THR A 398 -7.89 -7.35 0.48
CA THR A 398 -9.00 -6.44 0.22
C THR A 398 -8.58 -4.99 0.48
N PRO A 399 -8.50 -4.12 -0.54
CA PRO A 399 -8.15 -2.72 -0.32
C PRO A 399 -9.34 -1.97 0.29
N PRO A 400 -9.11 -0.95 1.14
CA PRO A 400 -10.15 -0.01 1.53
C PRO A 400 -10.73 0.69 0.30
N LEU A 401 -12.06 0.94 0.32
CA LEU A 401 -12.76 1.66 -0.75
C LEU A 401 -13.03 3.12 -0.43
N TRP A 402 -12.74 3.58 0.79
CA TRP A 402 -12.86 5.00 1.12
C TRP A 402 -12.06 5.89 0.18
N GLY A 403 -12.63 7.03 -0.19
CA GLY A 403 -12.03 7.96 -1.14
C GLY A 403 -12.13 7.53 -2.61
N LEU A 404 -12.65 6.33 -2.93
CA LEU A 404 -12.69 5.79 -4.31
C LEU A 404 -13.27 6.79 -5.32
N GLY A 405 -14.35 7.49 -4.97
CA GLY A 405 -14.99 8.44 -5.86
C GLY A 405 -14.24 9.76 -6.06
N LEU A 406 -13.14 9.99 -5.32
CA LEU A 406 -12.32 11.20 -5.44
C LEU A 406 -11.02 10.98 -6.23
N LEU A 407 -10.74 9.76 -6.67
CA LEU A 407 -9.51 9.45 -7.42
C LEU A 407 -9.30 10.35 -8.63
N GLN A 408 -10.37 10.65 -9.40
CA GLN A 408 -10.28 11.55 -10.56
C GLN A 408 -9.90 12.97 -10.13
N ALA A 409 -10.45 13.47 -9.03
CA ALA A 409 -10.15 14.82 -8.54
C ALA A 409 -8.73 14.93 -7.97
N VAL A 410 -8.27 13.87 -7.27
CA VAL A 410 -6.96 13.85 -6.60
C VAL A 410 -5.82 13.51 -7.56
N ASN A 411 -6.01 12.54 -8.45
CA ASN A 411 -4.95 11.94 -9.25
C ASN A 411 -5.07 12.14 -10.76
N ASP A 412 -6.15 12.75 -11.24
CA ASP A 412 -6.49 12.93 -12.66
C ASP A 412 -6.63 11.60 -13.44
N HIS A 413 -6.86 10.50 -12.73
CA HIS A 413 -7.15 9.18 -13.29
C HIS A 413 -7.96 8.32 -12.31
N THR A 414 -8.46 7.18 -12.79
CA THR A 414 -9.24 6.20 -12.02
C THR A 414 -8.70 4.78 -12.16
N ASN A 415 -7.36 4.61 -12.30
CA ASN A 415 -6.76 3.28 -12.39
C ASN A 415 -6.92 2.51 -11.08
N LEU A 416 -7.41 1.28 -11.15
CA LEU A 416 -7.70 0.40 -10.02
C LEU A 416 -6.98 -0.95 -10.15
N LEU A 417 -7.14 -1.79 -9.13
CA LEU A 417 -6.45 -3.07 -8.93
C LEU A 417 -4.96 -2.88 -8.62
N HIS A 418 -4.25 -3.99 -8.40
CA HIS A 418 -2.86 -3.96 -7.94
C HIS A 418 -1.86 -3.43 -8.97
N ASP A 419 -2.21 -3.49 -10.25
CA ASP A 419 -1.37 -3.14 -11.39
C ASP A 419 -1.98 -2.06 -12.30
N GLY A 420 -3.12 -1.48 -11.92
CA GLY A 420 -3.76 -0.41 -12.68
C GLY A 420 -4.49 -0.87 -13.94
N ARG A 421 -4.67 -2.19 -14.14
CA ARG A 421 -5.34 -2.73 -15.34
C ARG A 421 -6.79 -2.27 -15.50
N ALA A 422 -7.50 -2.03 -14.43
CA ALA A 422 -8.86 -1.51 -14.46
C ALA A 422 -8.85 0.02 -14.56
N ARG A 423 -9.49 0.56 -15.60
CA ARG A 423 -9.57 2.01 -15.86
C ARG A 423 -10.66 2.70 -15.03
N ASN A 424 -11.57 1.93 -14.42
CA ASN A 424 -12.69 2.39 -13.61
C ASN A 424 -13.27 1.26 -12.75
N ALA A 425 -14.25 1.59 -11.90
CA ALA A 425 -14.89 0.63 -10.99
C ALA A 425 -15.60 -0.51 -11.73
N THR A 426 -16.23 -0.25 -12.89
CA THR A 426 -16.86 -1.30 -13.72
C THR A 426 -15.86 -2.37 -14.12
N GLU A 427 -14.70 -1.96 -14.65
CA GLU A 427 -13.65 -2.91 -15.04
C GLU A 427 -13.07 -3.63 -13.82
N ALA A 428 -12.88 -2.93 -12.69
CA ALA A 428 -12.40 -3.55 -11.46
C ALA A 428 -13.34 -4.67 -10.99
N ILE A 429 -14.66 -4.43 -10.97
CA ILE A 429 -15.64 -5.46 -10.60
C ILE A 429 -15.59 -6.64 -11.57
N LEU A 430 -15.50 -6.38 -12.87
CA LEU A 430 -15.45 -7.44 -13.90
C LEU A 430 -14.17 -8.28 -13.86
N TRP A 431 -13.11 -7.78 -13.25
CA TRP A 431 -11.88 -8.53 -13.02
C TRP A 431 -11.94 -9.46 -11.80
N HIS A 432 -12.92 -9.33 -10.90
CA HIS A 432 -13.06 -10.20 -9.74
C HIS A 432 -13.29 -11.65 -10.19
N GLY A 433 -12.42 -12.55 -9.73
CA GLY A 433 -12.51 -14.01 -9.94
C GLY A 433 -12.34 -14.73 -8.60
N GLY A 434 -12.13 -16.05 -8.64
CA GLY A 434 -11.95 -16.84 -7.43
C GLY A 434 -13.06 -16.60 -6.41
N GLU A 435 -12.72 -16.16 -5.21
CA GLU A 435 -13.69 -15.85 -4.14
C GLU A 435 -14.61 -14.66 -4.50
N GLY A 436 -14.19 -13.75 -5.38
CA GLY A 436 -14.99 -12.63 -5.89
C GLY A 436 -15.93 -12.98 -7.05
N ASN A 437 -15.90 -14.21 -7.56
CA ASN A 437 -16.63 -14.59 -8.76
C ASN A 437 -18.16 -14.44 -8.63
N TYR A 438 -18.72 -14.75 -7.46
CA TYR A 438 -20.17 -14.56 -7.25
C TYR A 438 -20.59 -13.10 -7.44
N SER A 439 -19.85 -12.16 -6.86
CA SER A 439 -20.13 -10.72 -6.97
C SER A 439 -19.99 -10.21 -8.41
N ARG A 440 -18.97 -10.70 -9.13
CA ARG A 440 -18.79 -10.43 -10.56
C ARG A 440 -19.96 -10.92 -11.40
N GLU A 441 -20.39 -12.17 -11.21
CA GLU A 441 -21.52 -12.73 -11.96
C GLU A 441 -22.84 -12.01 -11.63
N ALA A 442 -23.06 -11.66 -10.34
CA ALA A 442 -24.21 -10.84 -9.94
C ALA A 442 -24.22 -9.50 -10.70
N PHE A 443 -23.07 -8.81 -10.79
CA PHE A 443 -22.93 -7.55 -11.52
C PHE A 443 -23.17 -7.71 -13.02
N LEU A 444 -22.71 -8.80 -13.64
CA LEU A 444 -22.93 -9.11 -15.05
C LEU A 444 -24.43 -9.32 -15.39
N GLN A 445 -25.19 -9.84 -14.43
CA GLN A 445 -26.63 -10.08 -14.57
C GLN A 445 -27.50 -8.88 -14.21
N MET A 446 -26.94 -7.86 -13.54
CA MET A 446 -27.71 -6.65 -13.16
C MET A 446 -28.22 -5.89 -14.39
N ALA A 447 -29.43 -5.35 -14.28
CA ALA A 447 -29.95 -4.40 -15.24
C ALA A 447 -29.06 -3.14 -15.29
N LYS A 448 -28.98 -2.51 -16.46
CA LYS A 448 -28.12 -1.31 -16.66
C LYS A 448 -28.36 -0.20 -15.62
N ALA A 449 -29.63 0.04 -15.26
CA ALA A 449 -29.99 1.02 -14.23
C ALA A 449 -29.43 0.65 -12.86
N ASP A 450 -29.47 -0.64 -12.46
CA ASP A 450 -28.95 -1.10 -11.19
C ASP A 450 -27.41 -1.04 -11.15
N ARG A 451 -26.73 -1.37 -12.27
CA ARG A 451 -25.28 -1.16 -12.39
C ARG A 451 -24.90 0.31 -12.18
N ALA A 452 -25.62 1.24 -12.82
CA ALA A 452 -25.38 2.68 -12.65
C ALA A 452 -25.59 3.13 -11.20
N THR A 453 -26.61 2.60 -10.54
CA THR A 453 -26.94 2.89 -9.14
C THR A 453 -25.87 2.34 -8.19
N LEU A 454 -25.39 1.12 -8.41
CA LEU A 454 -24.25 0.54 -7.66
C LEU A 454 -22.98 1.39 -7.81
N LEU A 455 -22.67 1.83 -9.04
CA LEU A 455 -21.51 2.69 -9.31
C LEU A 455 -21.65 4.06 -8.65
N LYS A 456 -22.87 4.61 -8.57
CA LYS A 456 -23.15 5.87 -7.84
C LYS A 456 -22.84 5.72 -6.34
N PHE A 457 -23.20 4.58 -5.74
CA PHE A 457 -22.80 4.27 -4.37
C PHE A 457 -21.28 4.20 -4.22
N LEU A 458 -20.57 3.44 -5.07
CA LEU A 458 -19.12 3.37 -5.03
C LEU A 458 -18.43 4.73 -5.18
N ASN A 459 -18.99 5.60 -6.01
CA ASN A 459 -18.52 6.97 -6.17
C ASN A 459 -18.85 7.87 -4.96
N SER A 460 -19.72 7.47 -4.07
CA SER A 460 -20.01 8.19 -2.83
C SER A 460 -19.00 7.94 -1.72
N LEU A 461 -18.19 6.87 -1.85
CA LEU A 461 -17.17 6.44 -0.87
C LEU A 461 -15.89 7.29 -0.89
#